data_aa54875a7b8ea416afd678e96fb70085
#
_entry.id   aa54875a7b8ea416afd678e96fb70085
#
_cell.length_a   1.000
_cell.length_b   1.000
_cell.length_c   1.000
_cell.angle_alpha   90.00
_cell.angle_beta   90.00
_cell.angle_gamma   90.00
#
_symmetry.space_group_name_H-M   'P 1'
#
loop_
_entity.id
_entity.type
_entity.pdbx_description
1 polymer ?
#
loop_
_entity_poly.entity_id
_entity_poly.type
_entity_poly.pdbx_seq_one_letter_code
_entity_poly.pdbx_strand_id
1 'polypeptide(L)'
;MFNIGCHLSVSKGLFRIGKDALTIGANTFQCFLRNPRGGSAKKLDPADVLALKQLMDENSFAPIVVHAPYTLNACAKDERLRDFAFETILDDISRMALLPGNLYNFHPGSHVGQGIGKGIELIIDLLNRVLETGPEPTLLLETMSGSGSEVGSRFEELKAILDGCGNHPKTGVCLDTCHVFSAGYDVVNRLDDVLEEFDSVIGLKHLHAIHLNDSLTPFGSHKDRHATIGEGTIGIDAITRIINHPELKHLPFCLETPNEMPGHAEEIRLLKTLYRD
;
A
#
# COMPACT_ATOMS: atom_id res chain seq x y z
N MET A 1 -5.42 19.47 -4.01
CA MET A 1 -6.12 18.91 -2.80
C MET A 1 -5.29 17.76 -2.23
N PHE A 2 -5.05 17.73 -0.93
CA PHE A 2 -4.25 16.68 -0.27
C PHE A 2 -5.08 15.40 -0.03
N ASN A 3 -4.67 14.29 -0.64
CA ASN A 3 -5.33 12.99 -0.52
C ASN A 3 -4.69 12.22 0.63
N ILE A 4 -5.30 12.24 1.80
CA ILE A 4 -4.75 11.65 3.04
C ILE A 4 -5.79 10.82 3.78
N GLY A 5 -5.38 9.68 4.27
CA GLY A 5 -6.17 8.80 5.12
C GLY A 5 -5.28 7.90 5.96
N CYS A 6 -5.88 6.89 6.56
CA CYS A 6 -5.16 5.89 7.36
C CYS A 6 -5.79 4.51 7.20
N HIS A 7 -5.15 3.50 7.79
CA HIS A 7 -5.70 2.15 7.83
C HIS A 7 -6.88 2.08 8.80
N LEU A 8 -8.06 1.74 8.30
CA LEU A 8 -9.31 1.68 9.07
C LEU A 8 -9.94 0.28 9.03
N SER A 9 -10.71 -0.04 10.06
CA SER A 9 -11.37 -1.35 10.19
C SER A 9 -12.74 -1.39 9.52
N VAL A 10 -12.97 -2.39 8.65
CA VAL A 10 -14.29 -2.67 8.04
C VAL A 10 -15.24 -3.47 8.93
N SER A 11 -14.89 -3.74 10.17
CA SER A 11 -15.66 -4.63 11.07
C SER A 11 -17.13 -4.20 11.23
N LYS A 12 -17.44 -2.91 11.10
CA LYS A 12 -18.77 -2.31 11.21
C LYS A 12 -19.44 -2.01 9.85
N GLY A 13 -18.86 -2.47 8.75
CA GLY A 13 -19.35 -2.24 7.39
C GLY A 13 -18.58 -1.19 6.61
N LEU A 14 -18.77 -1.19 5.28
CA LEU A 14 -18.03 -0.32 4.36
C LEU A 14 -18.53 1.14 4.40
N PHE A 15 -19.83 1.37 4.47
CA PHE A 15 -20.36 2.72 4.65
C PHE A 15 -19.86 3.37 5.94
N ARG A 16 -19.78 2.56 7.01
CA ARG A 16 -19.29 3.06 8.30
C ARG A 16 -17.83 3.49 8.24
N ILE A 17 -16.96 2.75 7.56
CA ILE A 17 -15.54 3.12 7.42
C ILE A 17 -15.39 4.45 6.64
N GLY A 18 -16.20 4.68 5.59
CA GLY A 18 -16.22 5.97 4.88
C GLY A 18 -16.61 7.13 5.80
N LYS A 19 -17.61 6.92 6.65
CA LYS A 19 -18.00 7.93 7.67
C LYS A 19 -16.91 8.16 8.71
N ASP A 20 -16.26 7.09 9.19
CA ASP A 20 -15.17 7.19 10.13
C ASP A 20 -13.98 7.95 9.52
N ALA A 21 -13.66 7.72 8.24
CA ALA A 21 -12.66 8.50 7.50
C ALA A 21 -13.00 10.00 7.50
N LEU A 22 -14.23 10.37 7.17
CA LEU A 22 -14.66 11.78 7.20
C LEU A 22 -14.55 12.40 8.59
N THR A 23 -14.85 11.66 9.66
CA THR A 23 -14.78 12.20 11.04
C THR A 23 -13.37 12.58 11.48
N ILE A 24 -12.35 11.92 10.92
CA ILE A 24 -10.94 12.24 11.16
C ILE A 24 -10.35 13.17 10.11
N GLY A 25 -11.19 13.67 9.20
CA GLY A 25 -10.77 14.57 8.13
C GLY A 25 -10.05 13.91 6.99
N ALA A 26 -10.14 12.59 6.83
CA ALA A 26 -9.59 11.85 5.69
C ALA A 26 -10.49 11.95 4.46
N ASN A 27 -9.88 11.87 3.26
CA ASN A 27 -10.57 11.76 1.97
C ASN A 27 -10.07 10.56 1.15
N THR A 28 -9.39 9.66 1.76
CA THR A 28 -9.08 8.29 1.34
C THR A 28 -8.94 7.42 2.59
N PHE A 29 -8.79 6.13 2.42
CA PHE A 29 -8.44 5.22 3.51
C PHE A 29 -7.87 3.91 2.96
N GLN A 30 -7.23 3.15 3.83
CA GLN A 30 -6.85 1.78 3.59
C GLN A 30 -7.65 0.83 4.48
N CYS A 31 -7.90 -0.39 4.01
CA CYS A 31 -8.56 -1.41 4.82
C CYS A 31 -8.22 -2.83 4.35
N PHE A 32 -8.47 -3.81 5.24
CA PHE A 32 -8.56 -5.21 4.84
C PHE A 32 -10.04 -5.57 4.58
N LEU A 33 -10.35 -6.22 3.45
CA LEU A 33 -11.71 -6.73 3.18
C LEU A 33 -12.01 -8.05 3.91
N ARG A 34 -11.03 -8.60 4.61
CA ARG A 34 -11.10 -9.85 5.38
C ARG A 34 -10.33 -9.75 6.69
N ASN A 35 -10.42 -10.80 7.51
CA ASN A 35 -9.55 -10.90 8.67
C ASN A 35 -8.09 -11.01 8.21
N PRO A 36 -7.21 -10.06 8.58
CA PRO A 36 -5.80 -10.06 8.14
C PRO A 36 -4.97 -11.24 8.70
N ARG A 37 -5.49 -11.97 9.69
CA ARG A 37 -4.86 -13.16 10.30
C ARG A 37 -5.47 -14.47 9.84
N GLY A 38 -6.49 -14.42 8.97
CA GLY A 38 -7.19 -15.61 8.51
C GLY A 38 -7.93 -15.37 7.19
N GLY A 39 -8.12 -16.44 6.42
CA GLY A 39 -8.67 -16.37 5.08
C GLY A 39 -10.17 -16.03 4.97
N SER A 40 -10.92 -16.00 6.08
CA SER A 40 -12.36 -15.78 6.01
C SER A 40 -12.73 -14.32 5.79
N ALA A 41 -13.64 -14.07 4.84
CA ALA A 41 -14.24 -12.77 4.59
C ALA A 41 -15.77 -12.86 4.74
N LYS A 42 -16.38 -11.84 5.34
CA LYS A 42 -17.84 -11.73 5.40
C LYS A 42 -18.37 -11.39 4.01
N LYS A 43 -19.56 -11.89 3.68
CA LYS A 43 -20.25 -11.47 2.45
C LYS A 43 -20.49 -9.95 2.51
N LEU A 44 -20.15 -9.24 1.43
CA LEU A 44 -20.45 -7.82 1.32
C LEU A 44 -21.97 -7.64 1.14
N ASP A 45 -22.50 -6.64 1.81
CA ASP A 45 -23.87 -6.19 1.56
C ASP A 45 -23.86 -5.18 0.39
N PRO A 46 -24.54 -5.46 -0.72
CA PRO A 46 -24.58 -4.54 -1.86
C PRO A 46 -25.11 -3.14 -1.51
N ALA A 47 -26.03 -3.03 -0.54
CA ALA A 47 -26.54 -1.75 -0.09
C ALA A 47 -25.48 -0.94 0.64
N ASP A 48 -24.67 -1.59 1.46
CA ASP A 48 -23.55 -0.97 2.20
C ASP A 48 -22.44 -0.50 1.24
N VAL A 49 -22.13 -1.30 0.21
CA VAL A 49 -21.19 -0.92 -0.86
C VAL A 49 -21.68 0.30 -1.63
N LEU A 50 -22.97 0.29 -2.05
CA LEU A 50 -23.55 1.42 -2.78
C LEU A 50 -23.54 2.70 -1.94
N ALA A 51 -23.88 2.60 -0.65
CA ALA A 51 -23.85 3.72 0.27
C ALA A 51 -22.44 4.29 0.46
N LEU A 52 -21.39 3.42 0.55
CA LEU A 52 -20.01 3.88 0.55
C LEU A 52 -19.66 4.61 -0.75
N LYS A 53 -20.00 4.03 -1.91
CA LYS A 53 -19.72 4.64 -3.20
C LYS A 53 -20.32 6.04 -3.31
N GLN A 54 -21.60 6.18 -2.95
CA GLN A 54 -22.29 7.48 -2.95
C GLN A 54 -21.59 8.48 -2.00
N LEU A 55 -21.22 8.04 -0.80
CA LEU A 55 -20.50 8.90 0.16
C LEU A 55 -19.15 9.35 -0.41
N MET A 56 -18.41 8.47 -1.08
CA MET A 56 -17.14 8.80 -1.71
C MET A 56 -17.32 9.83 -2.83
N ASP A 57 -18.32 9.63 -3.71
CA ASP A 57 -18.64 10.54 -4.80
C ASP A 57 -19.04 11.95 -4.28
N GLU A 58 -19.89 12.00 -3.26
CA GLU A 58 -20.37 13.26 -2.63
C GLU A 58 -19.26 14.04 -1.92
N ASN A 59 -18.22 13.36 -1.43
CA ASN A 59 -17.14 13.97 -0.64
C ASN A 59 -15.79 14.02 -1.36
N SER A 60 -15.76 13.76 -2.68
CA SER A 60 -14.55 13.81 -3.50
C SER A 60 -13.41 12.97 -2.94
N PHE A 61 -13.70 11.71 -2.56
CA PHE A 61 -12.68 10.78 -2.12
C PHE A 61 -11.68 10.49 -3.24
N ALA A 62 -10.42 10.46 -2.90
CA ALA A 62 -9.39 9.84 -3.72
C ALA A 62 -9.56 8.31 -3.73
N PRO A 63 -8.91 7.59 -4.66
CA PRO A 63 -8.90 6.13 -4.63
C PRO A 63 -8.56 5.58 -3.25
N ILE A 64 -9.34 4.60 -2.79
CA ILE A 64 -9.02 3.87 -1.56
C ILE A 64 -8.08 2.71 -1.86
N VAL A 65 -7.36 2.29 -0.84
CA VAL A 65 -6.44 1.15 -0.91
C VAL A 65 -7.04 -0.03 -0.14
N VAL A 66 -7.24 -1.15 -0.81
CA VAL A 66 -7.50 -2.42 -0.15
C VAL A 66 -6.18 -3.15 0.00
N HIS A 67 -5.82 -3.48 1.23
CA HIS A 67 -4.60 -4.22 1.51
C HIS A 67 -4.87 -5.72 1.62
N ALA A 68 -4.03 -6.53 1.00
CA ALA A 68 -4.03 -7.97 1.18
C ALA A 68 -3.69 -8.33 2.63
N PRO A 69 -4.18 -9.46 3.17
CA PRO A 69 -3.72 -9.95 4.46
C PRO A 69 -2.19 -10.08 4.49
N TYR A 70 -1.54 -9.54 5.51
CA TYR A 70 -0.08 -9.60 5.65
C TYR A 70 0.47 -11.03 5.88
N THR A 71 -0.41 -12.02 6.04
CA THR A 71 -0.05 -13.43 6.09
C THR A 71 0.13 -14.07 4.71
N LEU A 72 -0.23 -13.38 3.63
CA LEU A 72 -0.03 -13.87 2.27
C LEU A 72 1.46 -13.88 1.92
N ASN A 73 1.86 -14.93 1.20
CA ASN A 73 3.21 -15.04 0.67
C ASN A 73 3.16 -15.63 -0.74
N ALA A 74 3.17 -14.73 -1.73
CA ALA A 74 3.09 -15.08 -3.15
C ALA A 74 4.28 -15.95 -3.64
N CYS A 75 5.41 -15.89 -2.94
CA CYS A 75 6.61 -16.65 -3.28
C CYS A 75 7.00 -17.71 -2.23
N ALA A 76 6.04 -18.15 -1.43
CA ALA A 76 6.27 -19.24 -0.46
C ALA A 76 6.82 -20.50 -1.13
N LYS A 77 7.67 -21.25 -0.40
CA LYS A 77 8.17 -22.55 -0.87
C LYS A 77 7.06 -23.60 -0.97
N ASP A 78 6.11 -23.59 -0.04
CA ASP A 78 4.93 -24.47 -0.05
C ASP A 78 3.91 -23.97 -1.07
N GLU A 79 3.59 -24.81 -2.06
CA GLU A 79 2.63 -24.53 -3.12
C GLU A 79 1.23 -24.19 -2.57
N ARG A 80 0.79 -24.88 -1.52
CA ARG A 80 -0.51 -24.60 -0.88
C ARG A 80 -0.62 -23.19 -0.33
N LEU A 81 0.49 -22.61 0.13
CA LEU A 81 0.51 -21.20 0.59
C LEU A 81 0.42 -20.25 -0.60
N ARG A 82 1.01 -20.58 -1.74
CA ARG A 82 0.87 -19.79 -2.98
C ARG A 82 -0.54 -19.89 -3.55
N ASP A 83 -1.14 -21.07 -3.56
CA ASP A 83 -2.54 -21.25 -3.98
C ASP A 83 -3.49 -20.50 -3.08
N PHE A 84 -3.28 -20.54 -1.75
CA PHE A 84 -4.04 -19.74 -0.81
C PHE A 84 -3.88 -18.24 -1.07
N ALA A 85 -2.68 -17.76 -1.40
CA ALA A 85 -2.44 -16.36 -1.76
C ALA A 85 -3.21 -16.00 -3.05
N PHE A 86 -3.15 -16.83 -4.07
CA PHE A 86 -3.86 -16.64 -5.33
C PHE A 86 -5.38 -16.57 -5.13
N GLU A 87 -5.98 -17.55 -4.45
CA GLU A 87 -7.41 -17.60 -4.17
C GLU A 87 -7.88 -16.40 -3.34
N THR A 88 -7.06 -15.99 -2.36
CA THR A 88 -7.35 -14.83 -1.51
C THR A 88 -7.35 -13.53 -2.30
N ILE A 89 -6.36 -13.32 -3.16
CA ILE A 89 -6.30 -12.14 -4.04
C ILE A 89 -7.51 -12.13 -4.99
N LEU A 90 -7.84 -13.27 -5.61
CA LEU A 90 -9.02 -13.35 -6.50
C LEU A 90 -10.32 -13.02 -5.78
N ASP A 91 -10.54 -13.51 -4.58
CA ASP A 91 -11.74 -13.18 -3.82
C ASP A 91 -11.77 -11.70 -3.43
N ASP A 92 -10.64 -11.11 -3.01
CA ASP A 92 -10.59 -9.69 -2.68
C ASP A 92 -10.84 -8.80 -3.90
N ILE A 93 -10.20 -9.05 -5.04
CA ILE A 93 -10.44 -8.25 -6.25
C ILE A 93 -11.86 -8.42 -6.79
N SER A 94 -12.47 -9.59 -6.64
CA SER A 94 -13.87 -9.81 -7.00
C SER A 94 -14.82 -8.94 -6.16
N ARG A 95 -14.49 -8.72 -4.90
CA ARG A 95 -15.22 -7.80 -4.00
C ARG A 95 -15.01 -6.35 -4.40
N MET A 96 -13.79 -6.00 -4.82
CA MET A 96 -13.45 -4.65 -5.26
C MET A 96 -14.07 -4.28 -6.61
N ALA A 97 -14.50 -5.24 -7.42
CA ALA A 97 -15.25 -4.98 -8.65
C ALA A 97 -16.55 -4.18 -8.40
N LEU A 98 -17.07 -4.20 -7.18
CA LEU A 98 -18.21 -3.38 -6.75
C LEU A 98 -17.82 -1.91 -6.44
N LEU A 99 -16.54 -1.62 -6.31
CA LEU A 99 -15.95 -0.31 -6.00
C LEU A 99 -14.85 0.01 -7.02
N PRO A 100 -15.21 0.31 -8.28
CA PRO A 100 -14.25 0.49 -9.36
C PRO A 100 -13.32 1.71 -9.14
N GLY A 101 -12.14 1.67 -9.77
CA GLY A 101 -11.15 2.75 -9.72
C GLY A 101 -10.27 2.77 -8.47
N ASN A 102 -10.36 1.74 -7.62
CA ASN A 102 -9.57 1.62 -6.39
C ASN A 102 -8.35 0.73 -6.57
N LEU A 103 -7.50 0.71 -5.54
CA LEU A 103 -6.17 0.09 -5.56
C LEU A 103 -6.15 -1.13 -4.64
N TYR A 104 -5.47 -2.20 -5.08
CA TYR A 104 -5.24 -3.39 -4.26
C TYR A 104 -3.76 -3.55 -4.01
N ASN A 105 -3.32 -3.33 -2.77
CA ASN A 105 -1.93 -3.39 -2.35
C ASN A 105 -1.60 -4.71 -1.67
N PHE A 106 -0.40 -5.26 -1.92
CA PHE A 106 0.08 -6.46 -1.23
C PHE A 106 1.60 -6.47 -1.11
N HIS A 107 2.10 -7.11 -0.04
CA HIS A 107 3.51 -7.41 0.11
C HIS A 107 3.89 -8.48 -0.92
N PRO A 108 4.95 -8.30 -1.71
CA PRO A 108 5.40 -9.32 -2.68
C PRO A 108 5.66 -10.69 -2.04
N GLY A 109 6.12 -10.70 -0.78
CA GLY A 109 6.32 -11.91 0.01
C GLY A 109 7.78 -12.16 0.35
N SER A 110 8.04 -13.36 0.89
CA SER A 110 9.38 -13.79 1.32
C SER A 110 9.77 -15.09 0.63
N HIS A 111 10.95 -15.14 0.03
CA HIS A 111 11.42 -16.32 -0.74
C HIS A 111 11.89 -17.49 0.14
N VAL A 112 12.01 -17.30 1.45
CA VAL A 112 12.28 -18.34 2.46
C VAL A 112 13.41 -19.31 2.02
N GLY A 113 14.58 -18.74 1.72
CA GLY A 113 15.78 -19.51 1.35
C GLY A 113 15.82 -20.05 -0.08
N GLN A 114 14.80 -19.83 -0.92
CA GLN A 114 14.80 -20.25 -2.34
C GLN A 114 15.66 -19.35 -3.24
N GLY A 115 16.05 -18.17 -2.73
CA GLY A 115 16.75 -17.12 -3.47
C GLY A 115 15.81 -16.12 -4.13
N ILE A 116 16.32 -14.88 -4.28
CA ILE A 116 15.54 -13.75 -4.78
C ILE A 116 14.97 -13.98 -6.18
N GLY A 117 15.75 -14.54 -7.10
CA GLY A 117 15.30 -14.82 -8.47
C GLY A 117 14.11 -15.79 -8.50
N LYS A 118 14.13 -16.85 -7.66
CA LYS A 118 12.98 -17.77 -7.57
C LYS A 118 11.77 -17.10 -6.93
N GLY A 119 11.99 -16.23 -5.94
CA GLY A 119 10.91 -15.43 -5.36
C GLY A 119 10.21 -14.56 -6.40
N ILE A 120 10.98 -13.81 -7.18
CA ILE A 120 10.47 -12.97 -8.29
C ILE A 120 9.69 -13.81 -9.31
N GLU A 121 10.23 -14.94 -9.76
CA GLU A 121 9.57 -15.83 -10.72
C GLU A 121 8.19 -16.30 -10.22
N LEU A 122 8.08 -16.68 -8.95
CA LEU A 122 6.82 -17.15 -8.35
C LEU A 122 5.79 -16.01 -8.19
N ILE A 123 6.24 -14.80 -7.89
CA ILE A 123 5.36 -13.63 -7.82
C ILE A 123 4.83 -13.28 -9.21
N ILE A 124 5.68 -13.32 -10.23
CA ILE A 124 5.29 -13.11 -11.64
C ILE A 124 4.22 -14.12 -12.07
N ASP A 125 4.44 -15.41 -11.77
CA ASP A 125 3.48 -16.47 -12.08
C ASP A 125 2.11 -16.19 -11.45
N LEU A 126 2.09 -15.89 -10.14
CA LEU A 126 0.86 -15.55 -9.43
C LEU A 126 0.16 -14.33 -10.05
N LEU A 127 0.90 -13.24 -10.29
CA LEU A 127 0.34 -12.02 -10.86
C LEU A 127 -0.22 -12.24 -12.27
N ASN A 128 0.49 -12.95 -13.14
CA ASN A 128 0.00 -13.23 -14.49
C ASN A 128 -1.30 -14.04 -14.45
N ARG A 129 -1.42 -15.03 -13.59
CA ARG A 129 -2.66 -15.78 -13.37
C ARG A 129 -3.80 -14.87 -12.88
N VAL A 130 -3.52 -13.91 -11.99
CA VAL A 130 -4.51 -12.93 -11.52
C VAL A 130 -4.91 -11.99 -12.66
N LEU A 131 -3.94 -11.47 -13.43
CA LEU A 131 -4.17 -10.54 -14.54
C LEU A 131 -4.99 -11.16 -15.68
N GLU A 132 -4.85 -12.46 -15.93
CA GLU A 132 -5.65 -13.21 -16.91
C GLU A 132 -7.16 -13.19 -16.57
N THR A 133 -7.53 -12.97 -15.31
CA THR A 133 -8.94 -12.84 -14.90
C THR A 133 -9.56 -11.47 -15.22
N GLY A 134 -8.78 -10.51 -15.70
CA GLY A 134 -9.23 -9.14 -15.99
C GLY A 134 -9.60 -8.35 -14.73
N PRO A 135 -8.70 -8.19 -13.75
CA PRO A 135 -9.02 -7.51 -12.49
C PRO A 135 -9.46 -6.06 -12.72
N GLU A 136 -10.48 -5.63 -11.97
CA GLU A 136 -10.92 -4.24 -12.00
C GLU A 136 -9.92 -3.31 -11.28
N PRO A 137 -9.46 -3.59 -10.04
CA PRO A 137 -8.50 -2.74 -9.35
C PRO A 137 -7.12 -2.81 -9.99
N THR A 138 -6.31 -1.76 -9.75
CA THR A 138 -4.88 -1.81 -10.01
C THR A 138 -4.17 -2.53 -8.87
N LEU A 139 -3.35 -3.52 -9.20
CA LEU A 139 -2.60 -4.35 -8.26
C LEU A 139 -1.27 -3.67 -7.95
N LEU A 140 -1.01 -3.36 -6.68
CA LEU A 140 0.19 -2.67 -6.25
C LEU A 140 1.13 -3.61 -5.50
N LEU A 141 2.37 -3.65 -5.95
CA LEU A 141 3.49 -4.22 -5.21
C LEU A 141 3.97 -3.19 -4.20
N GLU A 142 4.00 -3.54 -2.92
CA GLU A 142 4.56 -2.66 -1.92
C GLU A 142 6.09 -2.72 -1.91
N THR A 143 6.75 -1.57 -1.71
CA THR A 143 8.18 -1.55 -1.40
C THR A 143 8.41 -2.12 0.00
N MET A 144 9.41 -3.00 0.15
CA MET A 144 9.66 -3.73 1.39
C MET A 144 10.91 -3.27 2.11
N SER A 145 10.97 -3.52 3.42
CA SER A 145 12.11 -3.13 4.28
C SER A 145 13.37 -3.96 4.05
N GLY A 146 13.27 -5.13 3.42
CA GLY A 146 14.37 -6.09 3.26
C GLY A 146 14.63 -6.92 4.51
N SER A 147 13.61 -7.09 5.35
CA SER A 147 13.70 -7.96 6.52
C SER A 147 13.77 -9.43 6.12
N GLY A 148 14.78 -10.13 6.58
CA GLY A 148 14.96 -11.56 6.33
C GLY A 148 15.12 -11.91 4.85
N SER A 149 14.07 -12.46 4.23
CA SER A 149 14.06 -12.90 2.83
C SER A 149 12.94 -12.26 2.02
N GLU A 150 12.51 -11.06 2.41
CA GLU A 150 11.51 -10.27 1.67
C GLU A 150 11.99 -9.98 0.24
N VAL A 151 11.03 -10.00 -0.69
CA VAL A 151 11.19 -9.56 -2.08
C VAL A 151 10.55 -8.18 -2.21
N GLY A 152 11.19 -7.26 -2.94
CA GLY A 152 10.66 -5.91 -3.16
C GLY A 152 11.35 -4.83 -2.34
N SER A 153 12.49 -5.16 -1.70
CA SER A 153 13.30 -4.17 -0.98
C SER A 153 14.21 -3.35 -1.91
N ARG A 154 14.40 -3.79 -3.16
CA ARG A 154 15.15 -3.07 -4.19
C ARG A 154 14.19 -2.71 -5.34
N PHE A 155 14.37 -1.53 -5.91
CA PHE A 155 13.55 -1.09 -7.05
C PHE A 155 13.71 -2.02 -8.26
N GLU A 156 14.90 -2.61 -8.46
CA GLU A 156 15.16 -3.57 -9.53
C GLU A 156 14.36 -4.88 -9.35
N GLU A 157 14.06 -5.28 -8.11
CA GLU A 157 13.24 -6.47 -7.84
C GLU A 157 11.77 -6.22 -8.25
N LEU A 158 11.23 -5.06 -7.88
CA LEU A 158 9.88 -4.63 -8.30
C LEU A 158 9.81 -4.46 -9.81
N LYS A 159 10.84 -3.85 -10.41
CA LYS A 159 10.94 -3.70 -11.87
C LYS A 159 10.92 -5.05 -12.58
N ALA A 160 11.69 -6.02 -12.09
CA ALA A 160 11.72 -7.37 -12.67
C ALA A 160 10.34 -8.04 -12.62
N ILE A 161 9.57 -7.83 -11.53
CA ILE A 161 8.21 -8.35 -11.42
C ILE A 161 7.28 -7.64 -12.41
N LEU A 162 7.30 -6.32 -12.50
CA LEU A 162 6.48 -5.56 -13.44
C LEU A 162 6.78 -5.94 -14.89
N ASP A 163 8.06 -6.08 -15.26
CA ASP A 163 8.47 -6.52 -16.59
C ASP A 163 8.00 -7.94 -16.90
N GLY A 164 8.10 -8.84 -15.92
CA GLY A 164 7.59 -10.21 -16.05
C GLY A 164 6.08 -10.29 -16.23
N CYS A 165 5.36 -9.25 -15.80
CA CYS A 165 3.93 -9.06 -16.09
C CYS A 165 3.66 -8.22 -17.34
N GLY A 166 4.67 -7.98 -18.18
CA GLY A 166 4.56 -7.21 -19.42
C GLY A 166 4.23 -5.74 -19.18
N ASN A 167 4.56 -5.17 -18.01
CA ASN A 167 4.17 -3.82 -17.59
C ASN A 167 2.66 -3.59 -17.78
N HIS A 168 1.86 -4.55 -17.33
CA HIS A 168 0.41 -4.52 -17.52
C HIS A 168 -0.19 -3.25 -16.88
N PRO A 169 -1.15 -2.55 -17.53
CA PRO A 169 -1.70 -1.28 -17.04
C PRO A 169 -2.43 -1.37 -15.69
N LYS A 170 -2.74 -2.59 -15.25
CA LYS A 170 -3.33 -2.88 -13.94
C LYS A 170 -2.28 -3.34 -12.91
N THR A 171 -1.00 -3.03 -13.11
CA THR A 171 0.06 -3.26 -12.14
C THR A 171 0.80 -1.97 -11.82
N GLY A 172 1.24 -1.83 -10.57
CA GLY A 172 1.97 -0.66 -10.11
C GLY A 172 2.67 -0.90 -8.78
N VAL A 173 3.05 0.18 -8.13
CA VAL A 173 3.79 0.18 -6.86
C VAL A 173 3.10 1.07 -5.84
N CYS A 174 3.09 0.61 -4.59
CA CYS A 174 2.87 1.42 -3.40
C CYS A 174 4.22 1.64 -2.72
N LEU A 175 4.64 2.87 -2.52
CA LEU A 175 5.87 3.20 -1.83
C LEU A 175 5.59 3.43 -0.35
N ASP A 176 6.17 2.60 0.53
CA ASP A 176 6.15 2.82 1.97
C ASP A 176 7.42 3.57 2.40
N THR A 177 7.24 4.72 3.04
CA THR A 177 8.36 5.60 3.43
C THR A 177 9.25 4.99 4.52
N CYS A 178 8.68 4.23 5.46
CA CYS A 178 9.43 3.48 6.47
C CYS A 178 10.21 2.33 5.84
N HIS A 179 9.58 1.59 4.92
CA HIS A 179 10.21 0.45 4.25
C HIS A 179 11.41 0.87 3.40
N VAL A 180 11.24 1.86 2.51
CA VAL A 180 12.38 2.32 1.67
C VAL A 180 13.50 2.92 2.51
N PHE A 181 13.18 3.68 3.57
CA PHE A 181 14.17 4.19 4.52
C PHE A 181 14.95 3.05 5.19
N SER A 182 14.24 2.03 5.66
CA SER A 182 14.84 0.84 6.26
C SER A 182 15.64 -0.01 5.25
N ALA A 183 15.25 -0.02 3.98
CA ALA A 183 15.97 -0.71 2.91
C ALA A 183 17.22 0.03 2.42
N GLY A 184 17.44 1.28 2.86
CA GLY A 184 18.64 2.06 2.53
C GLY A 184 18.44 3.14 1.48
N TYR A 185 17.21 3.54 1.18
CA TYR A 185 16.90 4.72 0.36
C TYR A 185 16.71 5.94 1.28
N ASP A 186 17.58 6.93 1.16
CA ASP A 186 17.63 8.10 2.07
C ASP A 186 16.57 9.14 1.71
N VAL A 187 15.32 8.86 2.03
CA VAL A 187 14.19 9.80 1.86
C VAL A 187 14.27 11.01 2.79
N VAL A 188 15.18 10.98 3.78
CA VAL A 188 15.39 12.07 4.74
C VAL A 188 16.28 13.16 4.14
N ASN A 189 17.41 12.82 3.54
CA ASN A 189 18.37 13.81 3.07
C ASN A 189 18.46 13.90 1.54
N ARG A 190 17.96 12.88 0.82
CA ARG A 190 18.15 12.69 -0.62
C ARG A 190 16.87 12.26 -1.33
N LEU A 191 15.71 12.87 -0.94
CA LEU A 191 14.40 12.49 -1.51
C LEU A 191 14.39 12.56 -3.04
N ASP A 192 14.92 13.66 -3.62
CA ASP A 192 14.94 13.85 -5.09
C ASP A 192 15.76 12.75 -5.78
N ASP A 193 16.92 12.39 -5.22
CA ASP A 193 17.77 11.32 -5.77
C ASP A 193 17.07 9.94 -5.69
N VAL A 194 16.34 9.67 -4.60
CA VAL A 194 15.57 8.43 -4.45
C VAL A 194 14.45 8.37 -5.48
N LEU A 195 13.76 9.47 -5.73
CA LEU A 195 12.69 9.53 -6.73
C LEU A 195 13.25 9.47 -8.16
N GLU A 196 14.41 10.06 -8.43
CA GLU A 196 15.11 9.94 -9.70
C GLU A 196 15.55 8.48 -9.96
N GLU A 197 16.07 7.79 -8.95
CA GLU A 197 16.38 6.35 -9.01
C GLU A 197 15.11 5.53 -9.27
N PHE A 198 14.02 5.80 -8.54
CA PHE A 198 12.73 5.13 -8.76
C PHE A 198 12.23 5.35 -10.20
N ASP A 199 12.29 6.59 -10.71
CA ASP A 199 11.85 6.89 -12.07
C ASP A 199 12.73 6.20 -13.11
N SER A 200 14.04 6.20 -12.93
CA SER A 200 14.97 5.56 -13.87
C SER A 200 14.83 4.04 -13.93
N VAL A 201 14.52 3.40 -12.80
CA VAL A 201 14.41 1.93 -12.71
C VAL A 201 13.00 1.46 -13.04
N ILE A 202 11.97 2.03 -12.38
CA ILE A 202 10.58 1.57 -12.45
C ILE A 202 9.74 2.48 -13.36
N GLY A 203 9.92 3.80 -13.20
CA GLY A 203 9.09 4.85 -13.77
C GLY A 203 8.03 5.35 -12.79
N LEU A 204 8.03 6.67 -12.51
CA LEU A 204 7.04 7.31 -11.61
C LEU A 204 5.59 7.09 -12.03
N LYS A 205 5.32 6.84 -13.30
CA LYS A 205 4.00 6.47 -13.82
C LYS A 205 3.41 5.19 -13.21
N HIS A 206 4.25 4.34 -12.63
CA HIS A 206 3.83 3.11 -11.94
C HIS A 206 3.61 3.29 -10.44
N LEU A 207 3.91 4.48 -9.89
CA LEU A 207 3.66 4.81 -8.49
C LEU A 207 2.23 5.30 -8.32
N HIS A 208 1.41 4.58 -7.57
CA HIS A 208 -0.03 4.87 -7.46
C HIS A 208 -0.51 5.19 -6.05
N ALA A 209 0.26 4.85 -5.02
CA ALA A 209 -0.05 5.15 -3.63
C ALA A 209 1.21 5.29 -2.78
N ILE A 210 1.08 5.97 -1.66
CA ILE A 210 2.13 6.13 -0.65
C ILE A 210 1.60 5.63 0.69
N HIS A 211 2.29 4.69 1.33
CA HIS A 211 2.18 4.48 2.76
C HIS A 211 3.10 5.49 3.45
N LEU A 212 2.49 6.45 4.13
CA LEU A 212 3.21 7.54 4.77
C LEU A 212 3.44 7.20 6.24
N ASN A 213 4.57 6.62 6.53
CA ASN A 213 4.94 6.15 7.85
C ASN A 213 6.29 6.75 8.30
N ASP A 214 6.40 7.13 9.57
CA ASP A 214 7.70 7.40 10.19
C ASP A 214 8.30 6.08 10.69
N SER A 215 9.58 6.06 11.05
CA SER A 215 10.29 4.83 11.42
C SER A 215 10.83 4.88 12.84
N LEU A 216 10.57 3.81 13.64
CA LEU A 216 11.20 3.61 14.94
C LEU A 216 12.66 3.17 14.83
N THR A 217 13.11 2.76 13.65
CA THR A 217 14.45 2.19 13.44
C THR A 217 15.31 3.12 12.58
N PRO A 218 16.65 3.06 12.72
CA PRO A 218 17.53 3.91 11.94
C PRO A 218 17.56 3.52 10.46
N PHE A 219 18.07 4.42 9.64
CA PHE A 219 18.35 4.22 8.22
C PHE A 219 19.12 2.92 7.95
N GLY A 220 18.68 2.17 6.94
CA GLY A 220 19.33 0.93 6.51
C GLY A 220 19.23 -0.22 7.51
N SER A 221 18.25 -0.19 8.42
CA SER A 221 18.10 -1.18 9.49
C SER A 221 17.55 -2.52 9.03
N HIS A 222 16.91 -2.58 7.86
CA HIS A 222 16.15 -3.73 7.36
C HIS A 222 15.09 -4.22 8.35
N LYS A 223 14.36 -3.27 8.96
CA LYS A 223 13.29 -3.56 9.92
C LYS A 223 12.06 -2.72 9.62
N ASP A 224 10.94 -3.39 9.54
CA ASP A 224 9.64 -2.76 9.48
C ASP A 224 9.13 -2.45 10.90
N ARG A 225 9.19 -1.18 11.27
CA ARG A 225 8.70 -0.67 12.58
C ARG A 225 8.24 0.76 12.41
N HIS A 226 6.94 0.95 12.22
CA HIS A 226 6.32 2.25 12.06
C HIS A 226 6.31 3.04 13.38
N ALA A 227 6.53 4.33 13.29
CA ALA A 227 6.38 5.31 14.36
C ALA A 227 5.22 6.27 14.04
N THR A 228 4.71 6.93 15.05
CA THR A 228 3.82 8.09 14.89
C THR A 228 4.53 9.17 14.07
N ILE A 229 3.79 9.87 13.22
CA ILE A 229 4.34 10.92 12.35
C ILE A 229 5.08 11.98 13.15
N GLY A 230 6.35 12.16 12.83
CA GLY A 230 7.25 13.15 13.47
C GLY A 230 7.89 12.68 14.77
N GLU A 231 7.59 11.47 15.26
CA GLU A 231 8.17 10.89 16.47
C GLU A 231 9.25 9.84 16.17
N GLY A 232 9.49 9.55 14.91
CA GLY A 232 10.45 8.57 14.44
C GLY A 232 11.75 9.19 13.92
N THR A 233 12.56 8.36 13.27
CA THR A 233 13.88 8.70 12.74
C THR A 233 13.84 9.35 11.36
N ILE A 234 12.72 9.26 10.62
CA ILE A 234 12.47 10.01 9.39
C ILE A 234 12.17 11.47 9.75
N GLY A 235 11.27 11.68 10.70
CA GLY A 235 10.97 12.98 11.28
C GLY A 235 10.10 13.88 10.42
N ILE A 236 9.49 14.88 11.09
CA ILE A 236 8.45 15.73 10.50
C ILE A 236 8.92 16.57 9.31
N ASP A 237 10.20 16.98 9.28
CA ASP A 237 10.72 17.80 8.17
C ASP A 237 10.83 16.99 6.88
N ALA A 238 11.25 15.73 6.94
CA ALA A 238 11.29 14.83 5.79
C ALA A 238 9.87 14.47 5.34
N ILE A 239 8.99 14.11 6.26
CA ILE A 239 7.57 13.87 5.97
C ILE A 239 6.95 15.08 5.27
N THR A 240 7.25 16.30 5.74
CA THR A 240 6.76 17.54 5.12
C THR A 240 7.26 17.70 3.68
N ARG A 241 8.52 17.35 3.40
CA ARG A 241 9.04 17.36 2.02
C ARG A 241 8.34 16.32 1.15
N ILE A 242 8.12 15.11 1.65
CA ILE A 242 7.45 14.02 0.93
C ILE A 242 6.04 14.43 0.49
N ILE A 243 5.21 14.91 1.43
CA ILE A 243 3.82 15.26 1.10
C ILE A 243 3.68 16.48 0.16
N ASN A 244 4.72 17.31 0.07
CA ASN A 244 4.74 18.50 -0.79
C ASN A 244 5.54 18.29 -2.09
N HIS A 245 6.13 17.10 -2.29
CA HIS A 245 6.90 16.85 -3.49
C HIS A 245 6.01 16.84 -4.75
N PRO A 246 6.35 17.56 -5.81
CA PRO A 246 5.50 17.70 -7.01
C PRO A 246 5.06 16.37 -7.60
N GLU A 247 5.96 15.38 -7.65
CA GLU A 247 5.71 14.04 -8.19
C GLU A 247 4.84 13.15 -7.28
N LEU A 248 4.70 13.49 -5.99
CA LEU A 248 4.00 12.65 -5.02
C LEU A 248 2.66 13.24 -4.57
N LYS A 249 2.55 14.56 -4.47
CA LYS A 249 1.44 15.25 -3.80
C LYS A 249 0.05 14.98 -4.38
N HIS A 250 -0.04 14.43 -5.58
CA HIS A 250 -1.31 14.06 -6.21
C HIS A 250 -1.78 12.64 -5.88
N LEU A 251 -0.92 11.81 -5.31
CA LEU A 251 -1.21 10.42 -4.95
C LEU A 251 -2.04 10.33 -3.65
N PRO A 252 -2.74 9.22 -3.43
CA PRO A 252 -3.30 8.92 -2.11
C PRO A 252 -2.19 8.52 -1.13
N PHE A 253 -2.22 9.16 0.05
CA PHE A 253 -1.36 8.85 1.18
C PHE A 253 -2.16 8.12 2.25
N CYS A 254 -1.68 6.98 2.72
CA CYS A 254 -2.29 6.20 3.80
C CYS A 254 -1.32 6.03 4.96
N LEU A 255 -1.75 6.37 6.17
CA LEU A 255 -1.00 6.15 7.40
C LEU A 255 -1.25 4.72 7.92
N GLU A 256 -0.18 4.07 8.34
CA GLU A 256 -0.21 2.79 9.05
C GLU A 256 0.49 2.90 10.41
N THR A 257 0.55 4.10 10.92
CA THR A 257 1.16 4.43 12.21
C THR A 257 0.46 3.70 13.36
N PRO A 258 1.15 3.42 14.48
CA PRO A 258 0.60 2.66 15.60
C PRO A 258 -0.36 3.51 16.44
N ASN A 259 -1.39 4.06 15.80
CA ASN A 259 -2.38 4.92 16.42
C ASN A 259 -3.80 4.32 16.35
N GLU A 260 -4.67 4.82 17.21
CA GLU A 260 -6.12 4.64 17.13
C GLU A 260 -6.74 5.87 16.44
N MET A 261 -8.05 5.81 16.16
CA MET A 261 -8.79 6.87 15.46
C MET A 261 -8.50 8.31 15.96
N PRO A 262 -8.42 8.60 17.28
CA PRO A 262 -8.08 9.96 17.75
C PRO A 262 -6.66 10.38 17.36
N GLY A 263 -5.68 9.48 17.48
CA GLY A 263 -4.29 9.76 17.08
C GLY A 263 -4.16 9.99 15.59
N HIS A 264 -4.81 9.15 14.76
CA HIS A 264 -4.86 9.38 13.32
C HIS A 264 -5.51 10.72 12.95
N ALA A 265 -6.55 11.14 13.67
CA ALA A 265 -7.16 12.46 13.46
C ALA A 265 -6.17 13.60 13.73
N GLU A 266 -5.33 13.46 14.76
CA GLU A 266 -4.28 14.44 15.10
C GLU A 266 -3.18 14.46 14.03
N GLU A 267 -2.70 13.30 13.58
CA GLU A 267 -1.71 13.17 12.50
C GLU A 267 -2.23 13.79 11.19
N ILE A 268 -3.45 13.45 10.78
CA ILE A 268 -4.05 13.97 9.54
C ILE A 268 -4.22 15.51 9.66
N ARG A 269 -4.66 16.02 10.80
CA ARG A 269 -4.76 17.46 11.04
C ARG A 269 -3.40 18.15 10.96
N LEU A 270 -2.36 17.58 11.58
CA LEU A 270 -1.00 18.08 11.51
C LEU A 270 -0.51 18.13 10.05
N LEU A 271 -0.60 17.01 9.33
CA LEU A 271 -0.15 16.91 7.94
C LEU A 271 -0.87 17.90 7.02
N LYS A 272 -2.16 18.13 7.22
CA LYS A 272 -2.93 19.16 6.49
C LYS A 272 -2.43 20.57 6.75
N THR A 273 -1.91 20.88 7.94
CA THR A 273 -1.30 22.20 8.21
C THR A 273 0.06 22.40 7.55
N LEU A 274 0.73 21.30 7.23
CA LEU A 274 2.06 21.30 6.60
C LEU A 274 2.00 21.17 5.07
N TYR A 275 0.86 20.72 4.54
CA TYR A 275 0.66 20.59 3.09
C TYR A 275 0.50 21.95 2.42
N ARG A 276 1.07 22.09 1.21
CA ARG A 276 1.03 23.28 0.37
C ARG A 276 0.40 22.93 -0.99
N ASP A 277 -0.67 23.61 -1.36
CA ASP A 277 -1.33 23.45 -2.68
C ASP A 277 -0.44 23.83 -3.86
#